data_5e3e95febda4405bdf409d1e1b470ff6
#
_entry.id   5e3e95febda4405bdf409d1e1b470ff6
#
_cell.length_a   1.000
_cell.length_b   1.000
_cell.length_c   1.000
_cell.angle_alpha   90.00
_cell.angle_beta   90.00
_cell.angle_gamma   90.00
#
_symmetry.space_group_name_H-M   'P 1'
#
loop_
_entity.id
_entity.type
_entity.pdbx_description
1 polymer ?
#
loop_
_entity_poly.entity_id
_entity_poly.type
_entity_poly.pdbx_seq_one_letter_code
_entity_poly.pdbx_strand_id
1 'polypeptide(L)' 'EFKQSLKPRELDIFDRRIFSDEPDTLQQIGEVYSISRERVRQIENNILKKMRNFIKKDLPDFDEYDHSQ' A
#
# COMPACT_ATOMS: atom_id res chain seq x y z
N GLU A 1 1.32 -8.10 -12.88
CA GLU A 1 0.78 -6.82 -12.43
C GLU A 1 0.71 -6.75 -10.91
N PHE A 2 1.12 -5.62 -10.34
CA PHE A 2 1.20 -5.47 -8.89
C PHE A 2 -0.14 -5.72 -8.17
N LYS A 3 -1.22 -5.16 -8.71
CA LYS A 3 -2.53 -5.30 -8.06
C LYS A 3 -2.97 -6.73 -7.89
N GLN A 4 -2.54 -7.61 -8.79
CA GLN A 4 -2.92 -9.01 -8.72
C GLN A 4 -2.27 -9.74 -7.55
N SER A 5 -1.21 -9.17 -7.00
CA SER A 5 -0.54 -9.77 -5.84
C SER A 5 -1.16 -9.36 -4.51
N LEU A 6 -2.14 -8.47 -4.54
CA LEU A 6 -2.78 -7.98 -3.33
C LEU A 6 -4.02 -8.79 -2.99
N LYS A 7 -4.25 -8.97 -1.68
CA LYS A 7 -5.49 -9.56 -1.22
C LYS A 7 -6.64 -8.59 -1.44
N PRO A 8 -7.89 -9.08 -1.49
CA PRO A 8 -9.03 -8.18 -1.76
C PRO A 8 -9.11 -6.97 -0.85
N ARG A 9 -8.85 -7.15 0.44
CA ARG A 9 -8.89 -6.03 1.38
C ARG A 9 -7.75 -5.05 1.10
N GLU A 10 -6.57 -5.58 0.82
CA GLU A 10 -5.43 -4.73 0.49
C GLU A 10 -5.68 -3.94 -0.78
N LEU A 11 -6.28 -4.58 -1.77
CA LEU A 11 -6.58 -3.92 -3.03
C LEU A 11 -7.57 -2.77 -2.82
N ASP A 12 -8.60 -3.00 -2.01
CA ASP A 12 -9.58 -1.96 -1.73
C ASP A 12 -8.93 -0.77 -1.01
N ILE A 13 -8.09 -1.06 -0.03
CA ILE A 13 -7.39 0.01 0.70
C ILE A 13 -6.44 0.75 -0.21
N PHE A 14 -5.75 0.02 -1.09
CA PHE A 14 -4.86 0.62 -2.06
C PHE A 14 -5.61 1.62 -2.93
N ASP A 15 -6.77 1.22 -3.44
CA ASP A 15 -7.57 2.08 -4.30
C ASP A 15 -8.09 3.30 -3.55
N ARG A 16 -8.51 3.12 -2.31
CA ARG A 16 -9.07 4.21 -1.52
C ARG A 16 -8.03 5.22 -1.05
N ARG A 17 -6.83 4.75 -0.75
CA ARG A 17 -5.80 5.59 -0.14
C ARG A 17 -4.75 6.10 -1.12
N ILE A 18 -4.38 5.26 -2.06
CA ILE A 18 -3.20 5.56 -2.89
C ILE A 18 -3.60 5.95 -4.28
N PHE A 19 -4.61 5.29 -4.82
CA PHE A 19 -5.00 5.45 -6.22
C PHE A 19 -6.15 6.43 -6.43
N SER A 20 -6.61 7.07 -5.36
CA SER A 20 -7.76 7.98 -5.43
C SER A 20 -7.31 9.43 -5.43
N ASP A 21 -8.05 10.27 -6.16
CA ASP A 21 -7.80 11.72 -6.15
C ASP A 21 -8.14 12.34 -4.81
N GLU A 22 -9.11 11.76 -4.11
CA GLU A 22 -9.52 12.22 -2.79
C GLU A 22 -9.44 11.04 -1.83
N PRO A 23 -8.23 10.75 -1.32
CA PRO A 23 -8.05 9.56 -0.49
C PRO A 23 -8.88 9.59 0.79
N ASP A 24 -9.44 8.43 1.14
CA ASP A 24 -10.10 8.29 2.42
C ASP A 24 -9.07 8.41 3.55
N THR A 25 -9.54 8.90 4.70
CA THR A 25 -8.67 8.95 5.86
C THR A 25 -8.51 7.55 6.45
N LEU A 26 -7.46 7.37 7.26
CA LEU A 26 -7.26 6.10 7.95
C LEU A 26 -8.47 5.76 8.82
N GLN A 27 -9.05 6.78 9.45
CA GLN A 27 -10.22 6.58 10.29
C GLN A 27 -11.41 6.09 9.49
N GLN A 28 -11.65 6.67 8.32
CA GLN A 28 -12.77 6.27 7.48
C GLN A 28 -12.65 4.81 7.07
N ILE A 29 -11.46 4.41 6.66
CA ILE A 29 -11.23 3.03 6.25
C ILE A 29 -11.36 2.09 7.44
N GLY A 30 -10.85 2.51 8.60
CA GLY A 30 -11.00 1.73 9.82
C GLY A 30 -12.45 1.47 10.16
N GLU A 31 -13.30 2.47 9.96
CA GLU A 31 -14.73 2.31 10.22
C GLU A 31 -15.38 1.33 9.25
N VAL A 32 -14.96 1.38 7.99
CA VAL A 32 -15.51 0.46 6.99
C VAL A 32 -15.21 -0.98 7.35
N TYR A 33 -14.01 -1.25 7.86
CA TYR A 33 -13.58 -2.60 8.16
C TYR A 33 -13.68 -2.97 9.63
N SER A 34 -14.15 -2.05 10.45
CA SER A 34 -14.29 -2.27 11.90
C SER A 34 -12.94 -2.60 12.54
N ILE A 35 -11.91 -1.90 12.13
CA ILE A 35 -10.57 -2.02 12.71
C ILE A 35 -10.06 -0.64 13.07
N SER A 36 -9.00 -0.59 13.89
CA SER A 36 -8.43 0.68 14.29
C SER A 36 -7.70 1.35 13.13
N ARG A 37 -7.57 2.67 13.22
CA ARG A 37 -6.81 3.39 12.20
C ARG A 37 -5.35 2.97 12.21
N GLU A 38 -4.83 2.57 13.37
CA GLU A 38 -3.46 2.07 13.46
C GLU A 38 -3.30 0.79 12.64
N ARG A 39 -4.31 -0.08 12.71
CA ARG A 39 -4.29 -1.29 11.91
C ARG A 39 -4.34 -0.98 10.42
N VAL A 40 -5.14 0.02 10.03
CA VAL A 40 -5.19 0.45 8.64
C VAL A 40 -3.83 0.96 8.20
N ARG A 41 -3.16 1.72 9.06
CA ARG A 41 -1.84 2.24 8.75
C ARG A 41 -0.84 1.11 8.53
N GLN A 42 -0.93 0.07 9.35
CA GLN A 42 -0.06 -1.09 9.19
C GLN A 42 -0.30 -1.79 7.86
N ILE A 43 -1.57 -1.92 7.49
CA ILE A 43 -1.91 -2.55 6.21
C ILE A 43 -1.41 -1.71 5.05
N GLU A 44 -1.56 -0.40 5.14
CA GLU A 44 -1.06 0.50 4.11
C GLU A 44 0.46 0.38 3.98
N ASN A 45 1.16 0.34 5.10
CA ASN A 45 2.61 0.18 5.06
C ASN A 45 3.01 -1.14 4.41
N ASN A 46 2.25 -2.21 4.67
CA ASN A 46 2.52 -3.50 4.05
C ASN A 46 2.32 -3.44 2.54
N ILE A 47 1.29 -2.73 2.11
CA ILE A 47 1.04 -2.56 0.68
C ILE A 47 2.19 -1.81 0.01
N LEU A 48 2.64 -0.74 0.64
CA LEU A 48 3.75 0.03 0.11
C LEU A 48 5.03 -0.78 0.06
N LYS A 49 5.24 -1.63 1.07
CA LYS A 49 6.39 -2.51 1.10
C LYS A 49 6.33 -3.52 -0.04
N LYS A 50 5.15 -4.08 -0.30
CA LYS A 50 4.97 -5.01 -1.41
C LYS A 50 5.20 -4.32 -2.75
N MET A 51 4.73 -3.08 -2.87
CA MET A 51 4.93 -2.31 -4.09
C MET A 51 6.42 -2.07 -4.33
N ARG A 52 7.15 -1.73 -3.28
CA ARG A 52 8.58 -1.50 -3.38
C ARG A 52 9.30 -2.76 -3.84
N ASN A 53 8.95 -3.90 -3.24
CA ASN A 53 9.55 -5.16 -3.62
C ASN A 53 9.23 -5.53 -5.06
N PHE A 54 8.01 -5.24 -5.49
CA PHE A 54 7.61 -5.49 -6.87
C PHE A 54 8.46 -4.68 -7.85
N ILE A 55 8.68 -3.40 -7.53
CA ILE A 55 9.48 -2.52 -8.38
C ILE A 55 10.92 -2.98 -8.42
N LYS A 56 11.48 -3.38 -7.27
CA LYS A 56 12.85 -3.89 -7.22
C LYS A 56 13.02 -5.11 -8.11
N LYS A 57 12.01 -5.96 -8.15
CA LYS A 57 12.08 -7.16 -8.95
C LYS A 57 12.14 -6.85 -10.44
N ASP A 58 11.39 -5.83 -10.86
CA ASP A 58 11.34 -5.45 -12.26
C ASP A 58 12.46 -4.48 -12.65
N LEU A 59 12.94 -3.71 -11.67
CA LEU A 59 13.97 -2.68 -11.90
C LEU A 59 15.11 -2.92 -10.91
N PRO A 60 16.04 -3.80 -11.26
CA PRO A 60 17.12 -4.16 -10.33
C PRO A 60 17.93 -2.97 -9.81
N ASP A 61 18.08 -1.94 -10.62
CA ASP A 61 18.86 -0.76 -10.24
C ASP A 61 18.14 0.12 -9.23
N PHE A 62 16.87 -0.14 -9.00
CA PHE A 62 16.09 0.65 -8.05
C PHE A 62 16.71 0.64 -6.66
N ASP A 63 17.32 -0.48 -6.29
CA ASP A 63 17.96 -0.62 -4.98
C ASP A 63 19.11 0.35 -4.78
N GLU A 64 19.81 0.68 -5.82
CA GLU A 64 20.95 1.59 -5.72
C GLU A 64 20.51 2.99 -5.31
N TYR A 65 19.39 3.45 -5.83
CA TYR A 65 18.86 4.75 -5.44
C TYR A 65 18.40 4.74 -4.00
N ASP A 66 17.87 3.61 -3.58
CA ASP A 66 17.36 3.45 -2.23
C ASP A 66 18.52 3.54 -1.22
N HIS A 67 19.67 3.04 -1.61
CA HIS A 67 20.83 3.02 -0.74
C HIS A 67 21.43 4.40 -0.53
N SER A 68 21.16 5.31 -1.41
CA SER A 68 21.68 6.66 -1.27
C SER A 68 21.06 7.41 -0.11
N GLN A 69 20.09 6.83 0.52
CA GLN A 69 19.42 7.44 1.68
C GLN A 69 20.31 7.30 2.95
#